data_221c2d807274bf249d82ec07b5d62ab9
#
_entry.id   221c2d807274bf249d82ec07b5d62ab9
#
_cell.length_a   1.000
_cell.length_b   1.000
_cell.length_c   1.000
_cell.angle_alpha   90.00
_cell.angle_beta   90.00
_cell.angle_gamma   90.00
#
_symmetry.space_group_name_H-M   'P 1'
#
loop_
_entity.id
_entity.type
_entity.pdbx_description
1 polymer ?
#
loop_
_entity_poly.entity_id
_entity_poly.type
_entity_poly.pdbx_seq_one_letter_code
_entity_poly.pdbx_strand_id
1 'polypeptide(L)'
;MIELKDLKEAYYAKEDENYAFRVYLKNHADSKTLDEQFLSLHNELFSAYDCNDCRNCCKKYEATFKKHEITEAANLLHMTVKSFKEKYIIDAFGEYQINTKPCHFLADDNSCAIEPCKPDSCRKYPYTNQPDRLFSSLSIVESSRVCPVVYEMLERLKLIYDFKYVK
;
A
#
# COMPACT_ATOMS: atom_id res chain seq x y z
N MET A 1 11.24 -11.80 -6.86
CA MET A 1 10.75 -10.60 -6.13
C MET A 1 11.92 -9.98 -5.39
N ILE A 2 12.00 -8.64 -5.33
CA ILE A 2 13.09 -7.93 -4.65
C ILE A 2 13.05 -8.15 -3.13
N GLU A 3 14.22 -8.23 -2.49
CA GLU A 3 14.29 -8.26 -1.03
C GLU A 3 14.02 -6.88 -0.42
N LEU A 4 13.39 -6.88 0.76
CA LEU A 4 12.96 -5.63 1.41
C LEU A 4 14.13 -4.67 1.69
N LYS A 5 15.32 -5.19 2.01
CA LYS A 5 16.52 -4.39 2.28
C LYS A 5 16.98 -3.58 1.05
N ASP A 6 16.77 -4.12 -0.15
CA ASP A 6 17.24 -3.55 -1.41
C ASP A 6 16.17 -2.66 -2.08
N LEU A 7 14.92 -2.74 -1.60
CA LEU A 7 13.78 -2.07 -2.23
C LEU A 7 13.96 -0.56 -2.37
N LYS A 8 14.49 0.09 -1.34
CA LYS A 8 14.65 1.55 -1.34
C LYS A 8 15.62 2.01 -2.43
N GLU A 9 16.76 1.35 -2.53
CA GLU A 9 17.79 1.67 -3.53
C GLU A 9 17.27 1.39 -4.94
N ALA A 10 16.65 0.23 -5.16
CA ALA A 10 16.07 -0.15 -6.43
C ALA A 10 14.95 0.80 -6.87
N TYR A 11 14.10 1.27 -5.94
CA TYR A 11 13.08 2.27 -6.26
C TYR A 11 13.70 3.55 -6.79
N TYR A 12 14.68 4.13 -6.07
CA TYR A 12 15.30 5.40 -6.51
C TYR A 12 16.10 5.25 -7.80
N ALA A 13 16.70 4.10 -8.04
CA ALA A 13 17.40 3.83 -9.30
C ALA A 13 16.43 3.83 -10.52
N LYS A 14 15.14 3.57 -10.29
CA LYS A 14 14.10 3.48 -11.32
C LYS A 14 12.98 4.53 -11.18
N GLU A 15 13.15 5.52 -10.34
CA GLU A 15 12.10 6.50 -10.05
C GLU A 15 11.64 7.23 -11.32
N ASP A 16 12.57 7.81 -12.09
CA ASP A 16 12.26 8.50 -13.34
C ASP A 16 11.61 7.56 -14.37
N GLU A 17 12.11 6.34 -14.48
CA GLU A 17 11.54 5.29 -15.34
C GLU A 17 10.10 4.96 -14.95
N ASN A 18 9.80 4.83 -13.66
CA ASN A 18 8.46 4.54 -13.16
C ASN A 18 7.48 5.70 -13.44
N TYR A 19 7.91 6.95 -13.28
CA TYR A 19 7.08 8.10 -13.64
C TYR A 19 6.86 8.20 -15.16
N ALA A 20 7.87 7.92 -15.96
CA ALA A 20 7.74 7.86 -17.41
C ALA A 20 6.79 6.74 -17.84
N PHE A 21 6.90 5.56 -17.22
CA PHE A 21 5.97 4.45 -17.47
C PHE A 21 4.53 4.80 -17.09
N ARG A 22 4.32 5.49 -15.98
CA ARG A 22 3.00 6.01 -15.62
C ARG A 22 2.41 6.92 -16.69
N VAL A 23 3.21 7.83 -17.26
CA VAL A 23 2.77 8.70 -18.35
C VAL A 23 2.45 7.87 -19.61
N TYR A 24 3.29 6.89 -19.91
CA TYR A 24 3.06 5.95 -21.01
C TYR A 24 1.72 5.21 -20.86
N LEU A 25 1.45 4.64 -19.70
CA LEU A 25 0.17 3.96 -19.43
C LEU A 25 -1.04 4.87 -19.63
N LYS A 26 -0.96 6.13 -19.20
CA LYS A 26 -2.05 7.10 -19.40
C LYS A 26 -2.38 7.38 -20.87
N ASN A 27 -1.41 7.23 -21.76
CA ASN A 27 -1.56 7.52 -23.18
C ASN A 27 -1.86 6.28 -24.03
N HIS A 28 -1.53 5.08 -23.53
CA HIS A 28 -1.53 3.86 -24.35
C HIS A 28 -2.32 2.70 -23.75
N ALA A 29 -2.57 2.67 -22.44
CA ALA A 29 -3.28 1.56 -21.83
C ALA A 29 -4.80 1.75 -21.90
N ASP A 30 -5.50 0.67 -22.23
CA ASP A 30 -6.94 0.56 -21.99
C ASP A 30 -7.18 0.33 -20.49
N SER A 31 -8.07 1.15 -19.88
CA SER A 31 -8.28 1.15 -18.43
C SER A 31 -8.76 -0.21 -17.90
N LYS A 32 -9.67 -0.86 -18.62
CA LYS A 32 -10.21 -2.16 -18.22
C LYS A 32 -9.16 -3.26 -18.31
N THR A 33 -8.42 -3.28 -19.40
CA THR A 33 -7.33 -4.24 -19.62
C THR A 33 -6.24 -4.07 -18.55
N LEU A 34 -5.91 -2.82 -18.21
CA LEU A 34 -4.94 -2.53 -17.14
C LEU A 34 -5.42 -3.03 -15.77
N ASP A 35 -6.69 -2.83 -15.44
CA ASP A 35 -7.28 -3.33 -14.20
C ASP A 35 -7.23 -4.86 -14.12
N GLU A 36 -7.52 -5.56 -15.22
CA GLU A 36 -7.42 -7.03 -15.33
C GLU A 36 -5.98 -7.50 -15.16
N GLN A 37 -5.01 -6.81 -15.74
CA GLN A 37 -3.58 -7.11 -15.60
C GLN A 37 -3.11 -6.91 -14.14
N PHE A 38 -3.50 -5.80 -13.50
CA PHE A 38 -3.20 -5.58 -12.10
C PHE A 38 -3.81 -6.65 -11.20
N LEU A 39 -5.06 -7.04 -11.43
CA LEU A 39 -5.73 -8.08 -10.66
C LEU A 39 -5.04 -9.44 -10.83
N SER A 40 -4.64 -9.80 -12.05
CA SER A 40 -3.91 -11.03 -12.34
C SER A 40 -2.56 -11.07 -11.60
N LEU A 41 -1.76 -10.00 -11.71
CA LEU A 41 -0.49 -9.89 -11.01
C LEU A 41 -0.65 -9.83 -9.50
N HIS A 42 -1.70 -9.19 -8.99
CA HIS A 42 -2.03 -9.19 -7.57
C HIS A 42 -2.23 -10.60 -7.05
N ASN A 43 -3.12 -11.36 -7.70
CA ASN A 43 -3.43 -12.72 -7.27
C ASN A 43 -2.20 -13.64 -7.34
N GLU A 44 -1.40 -13.53 -8.39
CA GLU A 44 -0.18 -14.32 -8.55
C GLU A 44 0.85 -13.98 -7.46
N LEU A 45 1.19 -12.71 -7.30
CA LEU A 45 2.30 -12.30 -6.43
C LEU A 45 1.95 -12.40 -4.95
N PHE A 46 0.72 -12.04 -4.56
CA PHE A 46 0.30 -12.16 -3.16
C PHE A 46 -0.01 -13.59 -2.72
N SER A 47 -0.23 -14.52 -3.65
CA SER A 47 -0.33 -15.94 -3.28
C SER A 47 0.97 -16.53 -2.72
N ALA A 48 2.10 -15.92 -3.08
CA ALA A 48 3.44 -16.34 -2.68
C ALA A 48 4.12 -15.37 -1.69
N TYR A 49 3.40 -14.34 -1.21
CA TYR A 49 3.98 -13.30 -0.37
C TYR A 49 3.17 -13.07 0.90
N ASP A 50 3.78 -13.31 2.06
CA ASP A 50 3.14 -13.05 3.34
C ASP A 50 3.40 -11.60 3.81
N CYS A 51 2.33 -10.81 3.83
CA CYS A 51 2.36 -9.45 4.36
C CYS A 51 2.64 -9.42 5.88
N ASN A 52 2.32 -10.49 6.61
CA ASN A 52 2.56 -10.55 8.05
C ASN A 52 4.05 -10.64 8.37
N ASP A 53 4.83 -11.31 7.52
CA ASP A 53 6.28 -11.34 7.65
C ASP A 53 6.92 -10.00 7.28
N CYS A 54 6.34 -9.29 6.31
CA CYS A 54 6.90 -8.03 5.79
C CYS A 54 6.66 -6.83 6.69
N ARG A 55 5.39 -6.52 6.96
CA ARG A 55 4.91 -5.34 7.74
C ARG A 55 5.57 -3.99 7.39
N ASN A 56 6.19 -3.85 6.21
CA ASN A 56 6.88 -2.61 5.85
C ASN A 56 5.92 -1.42 5.72
N CYS A 57 4.69 -1.64 5.24
CA CYS A 57 3.66 -0.61 5.21
C CYS A 57 3.32 -0.10 6.63
N CYS A 58 3.27 -0.97 7.64
CA CYS A 58 3.05 -0.57 9.04
C CYS A 58 4.19 0.29 9.61
N LYS A 59 5.38 0.22 9.01
CA LYS A 59 6.56 1.00 9.40
C LYS A 59 6.66 2.33 8.65
N LYS A 60 5.94 2.50 7.53
CA LYS A 60 6.15 3.59 6.57
C LYS A 60 4.91 4.45 6.28
N TYR A 61 3.70 3.93 6.52
CA TYR A 61 2.47 4.65 6.27
C TYR A 61 1.65 4.87 7.54
N GLU A 62 0.91 5.95 7.56
CA GLU A 62 -0.13 6.21 8.55
C GLU A 62 -1.45 5.61 8.08
N ALA A 63 -1.96 4.64 8.84
CA ALA A 63 -3.28 4.09 8.60
C ALA A 63 -4.37 5.15 8.82
N THR A 64 -5.36 5.20 7.93
CA THR A 64 -6.55 6.02 8.10
C THR A 64 -7.71 5.17 8.62
N PHE A 65 -8.56 5.78 9.45
CA PHE A 65 -9.68 5.12 10.10
C PHE A 65 -10.99 5.82 9.76
N LYS A 66 -12.02 5.04 9.48
CA LYS A 66 -13.41 5.50 9.49
C LYS A 66 -13.93 5.57 10.93
N LYS A 67 -15.00 6.33 11.19
CA LYS A 67 -15.57 6.46 12.54
C LYS A 67 -15.96 5.13 13.18
N HIS A 68 -16.55 4.21 12.43
CA HIS A 68 -16.91 2.88 12.95
C HIS A 68 -15.67 2.03 13.25
N GLU A 69 -14.62 2.09 12.44
CA GLU A 69 -13.36 1.35 12.64
C GLU A 69 -12.63 1.81 13.91
N ILE A 70 -12.71 3.12 14.23
CA ILE A 70 -12.23 3.65 15.51
C ILE A 70 -12.99 3.02 16.69
N THR A 71 -14.31 2.89 16.55
CA THR A 71 -15.14 2.29 17.59
C THR A 71 -14.80 0.81 17.79
N GLU A 72 -14.64 0.07 16.72
CA GLU A 72 -14.24 -1.35 16.76
C GLU A 72 -12.87 -1.54 17.41
N ALA A 73 -11.88 -0.74 16.99
CA ALA A 73 -10.53 -0.81 17.55
C ALA A 73 -10.50 -0.40 19.04
N ALA A 74 -11.25 0.64 19.43
CA ALA A 74 -11.37 1.04 20.83
C ALA A 74 -11.99 -0.08 21.68
N ASN A 75 -13.06 -0.71 21.21
CA ASN A 75 -13.71 -1.83 21.91
C ASN A 75 -12.76 -3.01 22.07
N LEU A 76 -12.03 -3.38 21.03
CA LEU A 76 -11.05 -4.48 21.08
C LEU A 76 -9.98 -4.22 22.15
N LEU A 77 -9.55 -2.97 22.28
CA LEU A 77 -8.52 -2.55 23.24
C LEU A 77 -9.09 -2.17 24.63
N HIS A 78 -10.39 -2.43 24.87
CA HIS A 78 -11.09 -2.06 26.11
C HIS A 78 -10.96 -0.57 26.47
N MET A 79 -11.00 0.30 25.47
CA MET A 79 -10.90 1.75 25.62
C MET A 79 -12.21 2.44 25.24
N THR A 80 -12.42 3.66 25.77
CA THR A 80 -13.45 4.55 25.21
C THR A 80 -12.99 5.10 23.87
N VAL A 81 -13.94 5.41 22.98
CA VAL A 81 -13.63 6.04 21.67
C VAL A 81 -12.86 7.35 21.87
N LYS A 82 -13.19 8.10 22.94
CA LYS A 82 -12.48 9.34 23.27
C LYS A 82 -11.01 9.08 23.60
N SER A 83 -10.74 8.15 24.53
CA SER A 83 -9.37 7.83 24.92
C SER A 83 -8.57 7.22 23.77
N PHE A 84 -9.20 6.42 22.91
CA PHE A 84 -8.56 5.89 21.71
C PHE A 84 -8.12 7.01 20.77
N LYS A 85 -9.01 7.96 20.47
CA LYS A 85 -8.67 9.10 19.61
C LYS A 85 -7.56 9.96 20.20
N GLU A 86 -7.66 10.31 21.47
CA GLU A 86 -6.65 11.14 22.15
C GLU A 86 -5.25 10.48 22.11
N LYS A 87 -5.19 9.16 22.20
CA LYS A 87 -3.94 8.43 22.29
C LYS A 87 -3.32 8.10 20.92
N TYR A 88 -4.14 7.73 19.95
CA TYR A 88 -3.66 7.08 18.72
C TYR A 88 -3.97 7.85 17.43
N ILE A 89 -4.89 8.82 17.46
CA ILE A 89 -5.42 9.41 16.24
C ILE A 89 -5.13 10.90 16.19
N ILE A 90 -4.76 11.38 15.00
CA ILE A 90 -4.82 12.79 14.63
C ILE A 90 -5.92 13.00 13.60
N ASP A 91 -6.54 14.17 13.64
CA ASP A 91 -7.42 14.64 12.57
C ASP A 91 -6.55 15.39 11.55
N ALA A 92 -6.33 14.76 10.42
CA ALA A 92 -5.57 15.33 9.32
C ALA A 92 -6.56 15.74 8.21
N PHE A 93 -6.98 17.00 8.21
CA PHE A 93 -7.89 17.56 7.20
C PHE A 93 -9.23 16.82 7.07
N GLY A 94 -9.78 16.35 8.21
CA GLY A 94 -11.02 15.58 8.25
C GLY A 94 -10.86 14.08 8.09
N GLU A 95 -9.63 13.59 7.96
CA GLU A 95 -9.29 12.18 7.99
C GLU A 95 -8.66 11.79 9.33
N TYR A 96 -9.15 10.70 9.92
CA TYR A 96 -8.58 10.15 11.16
C TYR A 96 -7.39 9.27 10.84
N GLN A 97 -6.18 9.76 11.11
CA GLN A 97 -4.95 9.03 10.86
C GLN A 97 -4.29 8.58 12.17
N ILE A 98 -3.57 7.45 12.09
CA ILE A 98 -2.67 7.05 13.18
C ILE A 98 -1.60 8.13 13.36
N ASN A 99 -1.24 8.46 14.61
CA ASN A 99 -0.37 9.60 14.91
C ASN A 99 1.13 9.28 14.96
N THR A 100 1.53 8.06 14.60
CA THR A 100 2.94 7.63 14.63
C THR A 100 3.35 6.73 13.47
N LYS A 101 4.65 6.77 13.18
CA LYS A 101 5.41 5.81 12.38
C LYS A 101 6.65 5.35 13.16
N PRO A 102 6.86 4.06 13.34
CA PRO A 102 5.98 2.93 13.03
C PRO A 102 4.61 3.00 13.71
N CYS A 103 3.63 2.27 13.13
CA CYS A 103 2.27 2.19 13.68
C CYS A 103 2.28 1.68 15.12
N HIS A 104 1.51 2.32 16.02
CA HIS A 104 1.37 1.90 17.43
C HIS A 104 0.92 0.46 17.61
N PHE A 105 0.18 -0.09 16.65
CA PHE A 105 -0.38 -1.44 16.73
C PHE A 105 0.54 -2.52 16.16
N LEU A 106 1.71 -2.14 15.66
CA LEU A 106 2.75 -3.08 15.25
C LEU A 106 3.57 -3.49 16.48
N ALA A 107 3.46 -4.76 16.87
CA ALA A 107 4.25 -5.34 17.95
C ALA A 107 5.65 -5.76 17.49
N ASP A 108 6.54 -6.03 18.44
CA ASP A 108 7.94 -6.41 18.19
C ASP A 108 8.07 -7.75 17.42
N ASP A 109 7.10 -8.63 17.57
CA ASP A 109 6.99 -9.92 16.85
C ASP A 109 6.37 -9.78 15.45
N ASN A 110 6.22 -8.54 14.95
CA ASN A 110 5.51 -8.20 13.72
C ASN A 110 3.99 -8.47 13.72
N SER A 111 3.38 -8.87 14.83
CA SER A 111 1.93 -9.00 14.91
C SER A 111 1.24 -7.62 14.93
N CYS A 112 -0.07 -7.60 14.66
CA CYS A 112 -0.87 -6.38 14.76
C CYS A 112 -1.84 -6.49 15.93
N ALA A 113 -1.73 -5.61 16.92
CA ALA A 113 -2.58 -5.63 18.11
C ALA A 113 -4.08 -5.46 17.81
N ILE A 114 -4.42 -4.93 16.64
CA ILE A 114 -5.81 -4.75 16.17
C ILE A 114 -6.10 -5.59 14.92
N GLU A 115 -5.41 -6.72 14.73
CA GLU A 115 -5.56 -7.59 13.54
C GLU A 115 -7.02 -7.90 13.19
N PRO A 116 -7.91 -8.28 14.16
CA PRO A 116 -9.31 -8.60 13.87
C PRO A 116 -10.13 -7.40 13.34
N CYS A 117 -9.74 -6.18 13.70
CA CYS A 117 -10.43 -4.94 13.33
C CYS A 117 -9.52 -3.93 12.62
N LYS A 118 -8.54 -4.42 11.86
CA LYS A 118 -7.73 -3.57 10.98
C LYS A 118 -8.61 -2.68 10.12
N PRO A 119 -8.29 -1.37 10.00
CA PRO A 119 -9.05 -0.49 9.11
C PRO A 119 -8.91 -0.90 7.65
N ASP A 120 -9.88 -0.49 6.84
CA ASP A 120 -9.91 -0.75 5.40
C ASP A 120 -8.63 -0.27 4.69
N SER A 121 -8.07 0.84 5.15
CA SER A 121 -6.81 1.39 4.64
C SER A 121 -5.65 0.39 4.75
N CYS A 122 -5.62 -0.43 5.81
CA CYS A 122 -4.63 -1.48 5.98
C CYS A 122 -5.00 -2.76 5.21
N ARG A 123 -6.28 -3.17 5.28
CA ARG A 123 -6.73 -4.42 4.64
C ARG A 123 -6.65 -4.39 3.13
N LYS A 124 -6.91 -3.22 2.53
CA LYS A 124 -6.93 -3.04 1.07
C LYS A 124 -5.58 -2.62 0.50
N TYR A 125 -4.65 -2.16 1.32
CA TYR A 125 -3.32 -1.78 0.86
C TYR A 125 -2.61 -2.99 0.22
N PRO A 126 -1.97 -2.82 -0.91
CA PRO A 126 -1.69 -1.60 -1.67
C PRO A 126 -2.72 -1.24 -2.75
N TYR A 127 -3.95 -1.67 -2.64
CA TYR A 127 -5.10 -1.36 -3.53
C TYR A 127 -4.95 -1.85 -4.99
N THR A 128 -3.99 -2.70 -5.27
CA THR A 128 -3.68 -3.17 -6.63
C THR A 128 -4.75 -4.10 -7.22
N ASN A 129 -5.66 -4.62 -6.40
CA ASN A 129 -6.82 -5.42 -6.80
C ASN A 129 -8.12 -4.60 -6.91
N GLN A 130 -8.04 -3.28 -6.77
CA GLN A 130 -9.20 -2.40 -6.93
C GLN A 130 -9.32 -1.93 -8.39
N PRO A 131 -10.51 -1.48 -8.85
CA PRO A 131 -10.65 -0.87 -10.17
C PRO A 131 -9.97 0.51 -10.26
N ASP A 132 -9.96 1.08 -11.45
CA ASP A 132 -9.44 2.42 -11.75
C ASP A 132 -7.92 2.58 -11.51
N ARG A 133 -7.15 1.56 -11.86
CA ARG A 133 -5.69 1.58 -11.65
C ARG A 133 -5.00 2.66 -12.49
N LEU A 134 -5.51 2.95 -13.67
CA LEU A 134 -4.99 4.04 -14.49
C LEU A 134 -5.11 5.40 -13.78
N PHE A 135 -6.26 5.66 -13.16
CA PHE A 135 -6.50 6.88 -12.38
C PHE A 135 -5.58 6.97 -11.15
N SER A 136 -5.43 5.87 -10.42
CA SER A 136 -4.60 5.77 -9.21
C SER A 136 -3.12 5.44 -9.48
N SER A 137 -2.66 5.51 -10.73
CA SER A 137 -1.31 5.12 -11.14
C SER A 137 -0.19 5.87 -10.41
N LEU A 138 -0.42 7.12 -9.97
CA LEU A 138 0.53 7.86 -9.15
C LEU A 138 0.73 7.19 -7.78
N SER A 139 -0.36 6.88 -7.08
CA SER A 139 -0.30 6.21 -5.78
C SER A 139 0.34 4.82 -5.88
N ILE A 140 0.19 4.14 -7.03
CA ILE A 140 0.83 2.85 -7.28
C ILE A 140 2.35 3.01 -7.40
N VAL A 141 2.82 4.00 -8.18
CA VAL A 141 4.26 4.31 -8.29
C VAL A 141 4.83 4.63 -6.90
N GLU A 142 4.17 5.49 -6.11
CA GLU A 142 4.59 5.81 -4.75
C GLU A 142 4.58 4.58 -3.81
N SER A 143 3.61 3.69 -3.97
CA SER A 143 3.52 2.46 -3.17
C SER A 143 4.65 1.48 -3.47
N SER A 144 5.24 1.51 -4.67
CA SER A 144 6.36 0.63 -5.04
C SER A 144 7.63 0.90 -4.22
N ARG A 145 7.74 2.09 -3.61
CA ARG A 145 8.81 2.44 -2.67
C ARG A 145 8.74 1.67 -1.35
N VAL A 146 7.55 1.18 -1.01
CA VAL A 146 7.26 0.57 0.30
C VAL A 146 6.86 -0.90 0.18
N CYS A 147 6.20 -1.27 -0.89
CA CYS A 147 5.71 -2.63 -1.11
C CYS A 147 6.53 -3.33 -2.20
N PRO A 148 7.29 -4.37 -1.86
CA PRO A 148 8.09 -5.11 -2.87
C PRO A 148 7.21 -5.82 -3.90
N VAL A 149 5.97 -6.18 -3.54
CA VAL A 149 5.01 -6.75 -4.49
C VAL A 149 4.61 -5.71 -5.54
N VAL A 150 4.33 -4.46 -5.13
CA VAL A 150 3.99 -3.38 -6.08
C VAL A 150 5.18 -3.03 -6.96
N TYR A 151 6.39 -3.04 -6.42
CA TYR A 151 7.62 -2.88 -7.20
C TYR A 151 7.70 -3.92 -8.30
N GLU A 152 7.54 -5.19 -7.96
CA GLU A 152 7.56 -6.31 -8.91
C GLU A 152 6.44 -6.21 -9.95
N MET A 153 5.22 -5.77 -9.53
CA MET A 153 4.11 -5.53 -10.46
C MET A 153 4.47 -4.49 -11.53
N LEU A 154 5.07 -3.38 -11.14
CA LEU A 154 5.48 -2.34 -12.10
C LEU A 154 6.53 -2.88 -13.09
N GLU A 155 7.52 -3.63 -12.60
CA GLU A 155 8.53 -4.22 -13.47
C GLU A 155 7.91 -5.19 -14.49
N ARG A 156 6.96 -6.04 -14.07
CA ARG A 156 6.24 -6.95 -14.96
C ARG A 156 5.32 -6.25 -15.94
N LEU A 157 4.64 -5.19 -15.51
CA LEU A 157 3.81 -4.39 -16.41
C LEU A 157 4.66 -3.72 -17.50
N LYS A 158 5.85 -3.21 -17.18
CA LYS A 158 6.77 -2.67 -18.19
C LYS A 158 7.10 -3.71 -19.25
N LEU A 159 7.31 -4.97 -18.85
CA LEU A 159 7.54 -6.08 -19.81
C LEU A 159 6.30 -6.38 -20.64
N ILE A 160 5.11 -6.41 -20.04
CA ILE A 160 3.84 -6.66 -20.76
C ILE A 160 3.60 -5.60 -21.84
N TYR A 161 3.94 -4.34 -21.54
CA TYR A 161 3.79 -3.21 -22.47
C TYR A 161 5.01 -2.99 -23.38
N ASP A 162 6.03 -3.84 -23.33
CA ASP A 162 7.33 -3.65 -24.02
C ASP A 162 7.89 -2.22 -23.85
N PHE A 163 7.66 -1.64 -22.66
CA PHE A 163 8.07 -0.28 -22.38
C PHE A 163 9.59 -0.15 -22.31
N LYS A 164 10.14 0.80 -23.07
CA LYS A 164 11.56 1.12 -23.08
C LYS A 164 11.78 2.54 -22.58
N TYR A 165 12.48 2.66 -21.48
CA TYR A 165 12.86 3.97 -20.95
C TYR A 165 14.14 4.45 -21.63
N VAL A 166 14.06 5.59 -22.30
CA VAL A 166 15.21 6.29 -22.90
C VAL A 166 15.44 7.55 -22.08
N LYS A 167 16.64 7.65 -21.49
CA LYS A 167 17.08 8.84 -20.77
C LYS A 167 17.37 10.02 -21.70
#